data_26470f326ef9178d29105a5f61fcb38c
#
_entry.id   26470f326ef9178d29105a5f61fcb38c
#
_cell.length_a   1.000
_cell.length_b   1.000
_cell.length_c   1.000
_cell.angle_alpha   90.00
_cell.angle_beta   90.00
_cell.angle_gamma   90.00
#
_symmetry.space_group_name_H-M   'P 1'
#
loop_
_entity.id
_entity.type
_entity.pdbx_description
1 polymer ?
#
loop_
_entity_poly.entity_id
_entity_poly.type
_entity_poly.pdbx_seq_one_letter_code
_entity_poly.pdbx_strand_id
1 'polypeptide(L)'
;MSRLSDFQQRIHRVIPLTDAMAAELVAYDGQSLLVRAPLAPNSNHQGTGFGGSVYSISVLAAWGLIELVVEDAGVDGHVVIQSGQMDYNQPVDGDFYALCQLPGEQEQQRFLSMLQRKGRGRLALTSRVYCGEPTTAPESEPVATFEGRFVVRAASA
;
A
#
# COMPACT_ATOMS: atom_id res chain seq x y z
N MET A 1 21.15 -7.36 2.10
CA MET A 1 19.94 -6.75 1.54
C MET A 1 19.15 -6.07 2.63
N SER A 2 18.41 -5.03 2.29
CA SER A 2 17.61 -4.32 3.28
C SER A 2 16.35 -5.11 3.64
N ARG A 3 15.77 -4.77 4.78
CA ARG A 3 14.49 -5.34 5.22
C ARG A 3 13.39 -5.13 4.18
N LEU A 4 13.35 -3.93 3.59
CA LEU A 4 12.34 -3.60 2.58
C LEU A 4 12.50 -4.46 1.32
N SER A 5 13.73 -4.68 0.89
CA SER A 5 14.04 -5.57 -0.23
C SER A 5 13.62 -7.02 0.06
N ASP A 6 13.89 -7.51 1.27
CA ASP A 6 13.48 -8.85 1.68
C ASP A 6 11.97 -9.00 1.72
N PHE A 7 11.27 -7.98 2.21
CA PHE A 7 9.80 -7.93 2.22
C PHE A 7 9.25 -7.96 0.80
N GLN A 8 9.85 -7.17 -0.11
CA GLN A 8 9.44 -7.16 -1.52
C GLN A 8 9.58 -8.54 -2.17
N GLN A 9 10.72 -9.20 -1.96
CA GLN A 9 10.94 -10.55 -2.51
C GLN A 9 9.91 -11.54 -1.98
N ARG A 10 9.59 -11.45 -0.70
CA ARG A 10 8.57 -12.30 -0.09
C ARG A 10 7.19 -12.05 -0.71
N ILE A 11 6.84 -10.77 -0.89
CA ILE A 11 5.55 -10.40 -1.52
C ILE A 11 5.47 -10.95 -2.94
N HIS A 12 6.51 -10.78 -3.74
CA HIS A 12 6.54 -11.27 -5.13
C HIS A 12 6.33 -12.77 -5.19
N ARG A 13 6.84 -13.50 -4.20
CA ARG A 13 6.70 -14.96 -4.14
C ARG A 13 5.31 -15.41 -3.70
N VAL A 14 4.74 -14.75 -2.67
CA VAL A 14 3.46 -15.18 -2.08
C VAL A 14 2.25 -14.55 -2.75
N ILE A 15 2.45 -13.41 -3.44
CA ILE A 15 1.41 -12.74 -4.24
C ILE A 15 1.99 -12.52 -5.65
N PRO A 16 1.96 -13.56 -6.51
CA PRO A 16 2.64 -13.50 -7.81
C PRO A 16 2.20 -12.34 -8.70
N LEU A 17 0.98 -11.83 -8.52
CA LEU A 17 0.51 -10.65 -9.27
C LEU A 17 1.41 -9.43 -9.06
N THR A 18 1.97 -9.27 -7.86
CA THR A 18 2.85 -8.12 -7.57
C THR A 18 4.14 -8.17 -8.37
N ASP A 19 4.63 -9.37 -8.65
CA ASP A 19 5.79 -9.56 -9.53
C ASP A 19 5.42 -9.25 -10.99
N ALA A 20 4.27 -9.75 -11.44
CA ALA A 20 3.78 -9.48 -12.80
C ALA A 20 3.56 -7.98 -13.05
N MET A 21 3.14 -7.24 -12.04
CA MET A 21 2.99 -5.78 -12.11
C MET A 21 4.34 -5.06 -12.02
N ALA A 22 5.43 -5.77 -11.74
CA ALA A 22 6.75 -5.20 -11.46
C ALA A 22 6.71 -4.17 -10.33
N ALA A 23 5.91 -4.44 -9.30
CA ALA A 23 5.79 -3.55 -8.15
C ALA A 23 7.10 -3.50 -7.37
N GLU A 24 7.52 -2.29 -7.01
CA GLU A 24 8.74 -2.08 -6.24
C GLU A 24 8.43 -1.23 -5.00
N LEU A 25 8.83 -1.76 -3.84
CA LEU A 25 8.73 -1.01 -2.59
C LEU A 25 9.92 -0.07 -2.50
N VAL A 26 9.66 1.23 -2.59
CA VAL A 26 10.72 2.23 -2.73
C VAL A 26 11.25 2.71 -1.38
N ALA A 27 10.35 3.02 -0.46
CA ALA A 27 10.73 3.59 0.84
C ALA A 27 9.68 3.32 1.89
N TYR A 28 10.15 3.07 3.12
CA TYR A 28 9.31 2.93 4.31
C TYR A 28 10.02 3.62 5.47
N ASP A 29 9.30 4.49 6.18
CA ASP A 29 9.85 5.28 7.29
C ASP A 29 9.11 5.08 8.61
N GLY A 30 8.25 4.06 8.70
CA GLY A 30 7.42 3.81 9.88
C GLY A 30 6.08 4.54 9.84
N GLN A 31 5.89 5.49 8.95
CA GLN A 31 4.67 6.29 8.82
C GLN A 31 4.08 6.24 7.42
N SER A 32 4.89 5.93 6.43
CA SER A 32 4.45 5.88 5.03
C SER A 32 5.17 4.78 4.26
N LEU A 33 4.54 4.33 3.19
CA LEU A 33 5.12 3.39 2.24
C LEU A 33 4.90 3.92 0.83
N LEU A 34 5.99 3.95 0.06
CA LEU A 34 5.98 4.27 -1.36
C LEU A 34 6.14 3.00 -2.17
N VAL A 35 5.22 2.77 -3.10
CA VAL A 35 5.26 1.65 -4.03
C VAL A 35 5.18 2.19 -5.45
N ARG A 36 6.15 1.85 -6.31
CA ARG A 36 6.10 2.26 -7.71
C ARG A 36 5.88 1.08 -8.64
N ALA A 37 5.41 1.38 -9.82
CA ALA A 37 5.23 0.40 -10.88
C ALA A 37 5.44 1.05 -12.24
N PRO A 38 6.09 0.33 -13.19
CA PRO A 38 6.23 0.85 -14.54
C PRO A 38 4.90 0.78 -15.28
N LEU A 39 4.70 1.68 -16.23
CA LEU A 39 3.48 1.68 -17.03
C LEU A 39 3.38 0.44 -17.92
N ALA A 40 4.49 -0.01 -18.52
CA ALA A 40 4.47 -1.02 -19.57
C ALA A 40 3.69 -2.29 -19.20
N PRO A 41 3.98 -3.01 -18.08
CA PRO A 41 3.22 -4.21 -17.73
C PRO A 41 1.84 -3.90 -17.15
N ASN A 42 1.53 -2.63 -16.90
CA ASN A 42 0.30 -2.19 -16.25
C ASN A 42 -0.58 -1.33 -17.16
N SER A 43 -0.29 -1.35 -18.45
CA SER A 43 -1.00 -0.51 -19.40
C SER A 43 -2.29 -1.18 -19.90
N ASN A 44 -3.25 -0.33 -20.26
CA ASN A 44 -4.50 -0.76 -20.89
C ASN A 44 -4.38 -0.66 -22.42
N HIS A 45 -5.49 -0.88 -23.12
CA HIS A 45 -5.56 -0.85 -24.58
C HIS A 45 -5.30 0.53 -25.19
N GLN A 46 -5.29 1.59 -24.38
CA GLN A 46 -5.06 2.96 -24.84
C GLN A 46 -3.63 3.46 -24.47
N GLY A 47 -2.82 2.60 -23.85
CA GLY A 47 -1.47 2.98 -23.46
C GLY A 47 -1.39 3.79 -22.17
N THR A 48 -2.45 3.81 -21.39
CA THR A 48 -2.46 4.41 -20.05
C THR A 48 -2.58 3.32 -18.99
N GLY A 49 -2.47 3.69 -17.72
CA GLY A 49 -2.53 2.71 -16.64
C GLY A 49 -3.89 2.01 -16.57
N PHE A 50 -3.86 0.67 -16.61
CA PHE A 50 -5.07 -0.13 -16.41
C PHE A 50 -5.61 0.12 -15.00
N GLY A 51 -6.91 0.43 -14.91
CA GLY A 51 -7.54 0.75 -13.62
C GLY A 51 -7.35 -0.32 -12.56
N GLY A 52 -7.38 -1.59 -12.94
CA GLY A 52 -7.15 -2.71 -12.04
C GLY A 52 -5.72 -2.74 -11.49
N SER A 53 -4.72 -2.40 -12.31
CA SER A 53 -3.32 -2.32 -11.87
C SER A 53 -3.13 -1.14 -10.91
N VAL A 54 -3.69 0.02 -11.24
CA VAL A 54 -3.60 1.22 -10.40
C VAL A 54 -4.25 0.95 -9.04
N TYR A 55 -5.41 0.28 -9.04
CA TYR A 55 -6.09 -0.15 -7.82
C TYR A 55 -5.20 -1.10 -7.00
N SER A 56 -4.64 -2.11 -7.65
CA SER A 56 -3.84 -3.14 -6.97
C SER A 56 -2.57 -2.55 -6.34
N ILE A 57 -1.88 -1.65 -7.04
CA ILE A 57 -0.69 -0.96 -6.50
C ILE A 57 -1.08 -0.10 -5.30
N SER A 58 -2.24 0.56 -5.36
CA SER A 58 -2.75 1.36 -4.25
C SER A 58 -3.09 0.51 -3.02
N VAL A 59 -3.72 -0.65 -3.24
CA VAL A 59 -4.00 -1.62 -2.17
C VAL A 59 -2.69 -2.14 -1.59
N LEU A 60 -1.71 -2.46 -2.44
CA LEU A 60 -0.42 -2.97 -2.01
C LEU A 60 0.30 -1.96 -1.10
N ALA A 61 0.23 -0.67 -1.43
CA ALA A 61 0.84 0.38 -0.59
C ALA A 61 0.19 0.43 0.79
N ALA A 62 -1.13 0.36 0.87
CA ALA A 62 -1.87 0.40 2.13
C ALA A 62 -1.68 -0.90 2.93
N TRP A 63 -1.88 -2.04 2.29
CA TRP A 63 -1.71 -3.34 2.91
C TRP A 63 -0.27 -3.53 3.41
N GLY A 64 0.71 -3.20 2.57
CA GLY A 64 2.12 -3.34 2.91
C GLY A 64 2.53 -2.43 4.06
N LEU A 65 1.99 -1.22 4.10
CA LEU A 65 2.25 -0.29 5.21
C LEU A 65 1.78 -0.90 6.54
N ILE A 66 0.56 -1.45 6.57
CA ILE A 66 0.02 -2.06 7.79
C ILE A 66 0.86 -3.28 8.18
N GLU A 67 1.23 -4.13 7.24
CA GLU A 67 2.07 -5.30 7.51
C GLU A 67 3.38 -4.90 8.20
N LEU A 68 4.05 -3.87 7.68
CA LEU A 68 5.32 -3.39 8.24
C LEU A 68 5.13 -2.76 9.62
N VAL A 69 4.09 -1.97 9.80
CA VAL A 69 3.80 -1.31 11.08
C VAL A 69 3.45 -2.33 12.16
N VAL A 70 2.66 -3.33 11.84
CA VAL A 70 2.26 -4.40 12.75
C VAL A 70 3.49 -5.23 13.15
N GLU A 71 4.35 -5.54 12.18
CA GLU A 71 5.61 -6.24 12.44
C GLU A 71 6.53 -5.41 13.35
N ASP A 72 6.63 -4.09 13.12
CA ASP A 72 7.41 -3.19 13.96
C ASP A 72 6.88 -3.13 15.39
N ALA A 73 5.58 -3.31 15.58
CA ALA A 73 4.95 -3.36 16.90
C ALA A 73 5.15 -4.71 17.59
N GLY A 74 5.86 -5.65 16.95
CA GLY A 74 6.12 -6.97 17.53
C GLY A 74 4.93 -7.92 17.48
N VAL A 75 3.96 -7.65 16.62
CA VAL A 75 2.76 -8.48 16.49
C VAL A 75 2.87 -9.32 15.22
N ASP A 76 2.63 -10.62 15.36
CA ASP A 76 2.47 -11.51 14.23
C ASP A 76 1.00 -11.49 13.83
N GLY A 77 0.68 -10.84 12.72
CA GLY A 77 -0.69 -10.62 12.31
C GLY A 77 -0.94 -10.87 10.84
N HIS A 78 -2.20 -11.03 10.51
CA HIS A 78 -2.66 -11.17 9.14
C HIS A 78 -3.51 -9.96 8.77
N VAL A 79 -3.14 -9.31 7.67
CA VAL A 79 -3.82 -8.11 7.19
C VAL A 79 -4.64 -8.49 5.97
N VAL A 80 -5.93 -8.15 5.98
CA VAL A 80 -6.79 -8.33 4.81
C VAL A 80 -7.61 -7.07 4.56
N ILE A 81 -7.87 -6.79 3.29
CA ILE A 81 -8.76 -5.69 2.92
C ILE A 81 -10.21 -6.09 3.18
N GLN A 82 -10.99 -5.19 3.75
CA GLN A 82 -12.41 -5.38 4.02
C GLN A 82 -13.28 -4.65 3.00
N SER A 83 -12.89 -3.44 2.62
CA SER A 83 -13.59 -2.64 1.63
C SER A 83 -12.64 -1.66 0.98
N GLY A 84 -12.97 -1.21 -0.22
CA GLY A 84 -12.15 -0.25 -0.92
C GLY A 84 -12.93 0.49 -1.98
N GLN A 85 -12.49 1.72 -2.25
CA GLN A 85 -13.04 2.59 -3.27
C GLN A 85 -11.89 3.34 -3.94
N MET A 86 -12.00 3.53 -5.25
CA MET A 86 -10.98 4.25 -6.02
C MET A 86 -11.64 5.31 -6.88
N ASP A 87 -11.09 6.53 -6.80
CA ASP A 87 -11.44 7.61 -7.71
C ASP A 87 -10.30 7.80 -8.70
N TYR A 88 -10.62 7.79 -10.00
CA TYR A 88 -9.67 7.97 -11.08
C TYR A 88 -9.90 9.35 -11.67
N ASN A 89 -9.06 10.33 -11.28
CA ASN A 89 -9.27 11.73 -11.66
C ASN A 89 -8.63 12.07 -13.01
N GLN A 90 -7.50 11.43 -13.32
CA GLN A 90 -6.76 11.62 -14.56
C GLN A 90 -6.17 10.29 -15.01
N PRO A 91 -5.91 10.11 -16.32
CA PRO A 91 -5.21 8.92 -16.79
C PRO A 91 -3.80 8.84 -16.22
N VAL A 92 -3.35 7.63 -15.93
CA VAL A 92 -1.96 7.35 -15.60
C VAL A 92 -1.22 7.20 -16.92
N ASP A 93 -0.41 8.19 -17.30
CA ASP A 93 0.21 8.28 -18.62
C ASP A 93 1.71 7.98 -18.62
N GLY A 94 2.23 7.48 -17.54
CA GLY A 94 3.65 7.11 -17.38
C GLY A 94 3.84 6.19 -16.21
N ASP A 95 5.09 5.91 -15.89
CA ASP A 95 5.42 5.18 -14.67
C ASP A 95 4.82 5.92 -13.48
N PHE A 96 4.36 5.18 -12.49
CA PHE A 96 3.57 5.77 -11.42
C PHE A 96 3.94 5.16 -10.07
N TYR A 97 3.49 5.81 -9.02
CA TYR A 97 3.67 5.32 -7.65
C TYR A 97 2.45 5.62 -6.80
N ALA A 98 2.26 4.81 -5.79
CA ALA A 98 1.26 5.04 -4.75
C ALA A 98 1.98 5.38 -3.45
N LEU A 99 1.51 6.43 -2.79
CA LEU A 99 1.99 6.84 -1.48
C LEU A 99 0.85 6.62 -0.49
N CYS A 100 1.10 5.78 0.52
CA CYS A 100 0.16 5.58 1.61
C CYS A 100 0.80 6.06 2.91
N GLN A 101 0.06 6.84 3.68
CA GLN A 101 0.49 7.38 4.96
C GLN A 101 -0.46 6.91 6.05
N LEU A 102 0.08 6.66 7.24
CA LEU A 102 -0.75 6.32 8.39
C LEU A 102 -1.63 7.51 8.78
N PRO A 103 -2.79 7.25 9.39
CA PRO A 103 -3.63 8.33 9.93
C PRO A 103 -2.95 8.97 11.15
N GLY A 104 -3.62 9.93 11.76
CA GLY A 104 -3.09 10.65 12.92
C GLY A 104 -2.69 9.72 14.06
N GLU A 105 -1.83 10.24 14.94
CA GLU A 105 -1.24 9.46 16.03
C GLU A 105 -2.27 8.82 16.94
N GLN A 106 -3.38 9.50 17.23
CA GLN A 106 -4.45 8.95 18.06
C GLN A 106 -5.07 7.70 17.45
N GLU A 107 -5.32 7.74 16.16
CA GLU A 107 -5.88 6.58 15.44
C GLU A 107 -4.90 5.42 15.38
N GLN A 108 -3.61 5.73 15.18
CA GLN A 108 -2.56 4.71 15.19
C GLN A 108 -2.50 4.02 16.55
N GLN A 109 -2.49 4.79 17.63
CA GLN A 109 -2.43 4.26 19.00
C GLN A 109 -3.65 3.43 19.32
N ARG A 110 -4.83 3.90 18.92
CA ARG A 110 -6.09 3.17 19.15
C ARG A 110 -6.07 1.82 18.42
N PHE A 111 -5.61 1.82 17.17
CA PHE A 111 -5.48 0.61 16.37
C PHE A 111 -4.52 -0.40 17.02
N LEU A 112 -3.31 0.05 17.36
CA LEU A 112 -2.30 -0.84 17.95
C LEU A 112 -2.73 -1.35 19.32
N SER A 113 -3.32 -0.48 20.14
CA SER A 113 -3.83 -0.87 21.45
C SER A 113 -4.92 -1.95 21.33
N MET A 114 -5.85 -1.76 20.39
CA MET A 114 -6.91 -2.72 20.16
C MET A 114 -6.33 -4.06 19.69
N LEU A 115 -5.38 -4.01 18.76
CA LEU A 115 -4.73 -5.21 18.23
C LEU A 115 -4.01 -5.98 19.33
N GLN A 116 -3.27 -5.28 20.19
CA GLN A 116 -2.51 -5.91 21.28
C GLN A 116 -3.43 -6.46 22.37
N ARG A 117 -4.53 -5.78 22.69
CA ARG A 117 -5.44 -6.22 23.77
C ARG A 117 -6.47 -7.24 23.31
N LYS A 118 -6.99 -7.08 22.09
CA LYS A 118 -8.11 -7.90 21.59
C LYS A 118 -7.71 -8.87 20.49
N GLY A 119 -6.47 -8.79 20.01
CA GLY A 119 -6.00 -9.65 18.92
C GLY A 119 -6.59 -9.32 17.56
N ARG A 120 -7.23 -8.16 17.43
CA ARG A 120 -7.76 -7.69 16.14
C ARG A 120 -7.88 -6.17 16.15
N GLY A 121 -7.78 -5.57 14.99
CA GLY A 121 -7.95 -4.14 14.81
C GLY A 121 -8.38 -3.80 13.39
N ARG A 122 -8.91 -2.61 13.21
CA ARG A 122 -9.30 -2.08 11.91
C ARG A 122 -8.60 -0.76 11.68
N LEU A 123 -8.27 -0.51 10.42
CA LEU A 123 -7.62 0.74 10.04
C LEU A 123 -8.10 1.16 8.66
N ALA A 124 -8.49 2.43 8.53
CA ALA A 124 -8.82 3.02 7.25
C ALA A 124 -7.60 3.79 6.76
N LEU A 125 -7.22 3.56 5.51
CA LEU A 125 -6.06 4.19 4.90
C LEU A 125 -6.42 4.77 3.54
N THR A 126 -5.69 5.80 3.16
CA THR A 126 -5.78 6.42 1.84
C THR A 126 -4.45 6.28 1.13
N SER A 127 -4.46 5.74 -0.07
CA SER A 127 -3.29 5.74 -0.97
C SER A 127 -3.54 6.73 -2.09
N ARG A 128 -2.55 7.57 -2.38
CA ARG A 128 -2.63 8.56 -3.46
C ARG A 128 -1.64 8.20 -4.55
N VAL A 129 -2.09 8.27 -5.79
CA VAL A 129 -1.31 7.85 -6.96
C VAL A 129 -0.84 9.06 -7.74
N TYR A 130 0.43 9.03 -8.12
CA TYR A 130 1.09 10.09 -8.88
C TYR A 130 1.91 9.47 -10.01
N CYS A 131 2.10 10.22 -11.08
CA CYS A 131 3.03 9.83 -12.15
C CYS A 131 4.40 10.44 -11.90
N GLY A 132 5.44 9.80 -12.43
CA GLY A 132 6.81 10.32 -12.38
C GLY A 132 7.64 9.69 -11.28
N GLU A 133 8.69 10.40 -10.87
CA GLU A 133 9.63 9.90 -9.87
C GLU A 133 9.00 9.88 -8.47
N PRO A 134 9.15 8.75 -7.75
CA PRO A 134 8.57 8.63 -6.42
C PRO A 134 9.12 9.66 -5.43
N THR A 135 8.21 10.26 -4.66
CA THR A 135 8.56 11.18 -3.60
C THR A 135 7.55 11.07 -2.45
N THR A 136 8.00 11.30 -1.22
CA THR A 136 7.12 11.36 -0.06
C THR A 136 6.43 12.72 0.09
N ALA A 137 6.82 13.71 -0.74
CA ALA A 137 6.28 15.06 -0.71
C ALA A 137 5.90 15.52 -2.12
N PRO A 138 4.92 14.88 -2.76
CA PRO A 138 4.51 15.26 -4.11
C PRO A 138 3.92 16.67 -4.12
N GLU A 139 4.25 17.44 -5.15
CA GLU A 139 3.79 18.82 -5.30
C GLU A 139 2.53 18.95 -6.14
N SER A 140 2.13 17.88 -6.83
CA SER A 140 0.93 17.85 -7.67
C SER A 140 -0.24 17.14 -6.96
N GLU A 141 -1.44 17.37 -7.49
CA GLU A 141 -2.61 16.60 -7.05
C GLU A 141 -2.49 15.16 -7.52
N PRO A 142 -3.01 14.19 -6.76
CA PRO A 142 -2.99 12.80 -7.19
C PRO A 142 -3.85 12.58 -8.44
N VAL A 143 -3.38 11.70 -9.33
CA VAL A 143 -4.16 11.29 -10.52
C VAL A 143 -5.25 10.30 -10.15
N ALA A 144 -5.10 9.60 -9.03
CA ALA A 144 -6.09 8.67 -8.50
C ALA A 144 -5.94 8.59 -6.98
N THR A 145 -7.03 8.27 -6.30
CA THR A 145 -7.06 8.16 -4.83
C THR A 145 -7.83 6.92 -4.43
N PHE A 146 -7.19 6.09 -3.63
CA PHE A 146 -7.78 4.88 -3.06
C PHE A 146 -8.08 5.10 -1.58
N GLU A 147 -9.29 4.74 -1.15
CA GLU A 147 -9.66 4.69 0.25
C GLU A 147 -10.07 3.27 0.58
N GLY A 148 -9.43 2.69 1.61
CA GLY A 148 -9.71 1.32 1.97
C GLY A 148 -9.76 1.10 3.46
N ARG A 149 -10.50 0.08 3.85
CA ARG A 149 -10.58 -0.39 5.23
C ARG A 149 -9.95 -1.76 5.30
N PHE A 150 -9.07 -1.95 6.29
CA PHE A 150 -8.33 -3.16 6.49
C PHE A 150 -8.60 -3.72 7.88
N VAL A 151 -8.60 -5.04 7.97
CA VAL A 151 -8.75 -5.76 9.24
C VAL A 151 -7.46 -6.52 9.48
N VAL A 152 -6.95 -6.42 10.71
CA VAL A 152 -5.78 -7.16 11.16
C VAL A 152 -6.19 -8.11 12.26
N ARG A 153 -5.75 -9.34 12.16
CA ARG A 153 -5.92 -10.35 13.22
C ARG A 153 -4.55 -10.84 13.65
N ALA A 154 -4.29 -10.78 14.94
CA ALA A 154 -3.09 -11.39 15.50
C ALA A 154 -3.18 -12.89 15.38
N ALA A 155 -2.06 -13.54 15.05
CA ALA A 155 -1.99 -14.99 15.05
C ALA A 155 -2.26 -15.51 16.45
N SER A 156 -3.01 -16.61 16.53
CA SER A 156 -3.27 -17.27 17.81
C SER A 156 -1.98 -17.79 18.40
N ALA A 157 -1.77 -17.53 19.67
CA ALA A 157 -0.61 -18.06 20.38
C ALA A 157 -0.76 -19.60 20.50
#